data_f765106c4ac5dc384864c045f4b6d7da
#
_entry.id   f765106c4ac5dc384864c045f4b6d7da
#
_cell.length_a   1.000
_cell.length_b   1.000
_cell.length_c   1.000
_cell.angle_alpha   90.00
_cell.angle_beta   90.00
_cell.angle_gamma   90.00
#
_symmetry.space_group_name_H-M   'P 1'
#
loop_
_entity.id
_entity.type
_entity.pdbx_description
1 polymer ?
#
loop_
_entity_poly.entity_id
_entity_poly.type
_entity_poly.pdbx_seq_one_letter_code
_entity_poly.pdbx_strand_id
1 'polypeptide(L)'
;MSPARVSGPAGVLIVDDGGPLEARGGGVPVVFAHSLAGNSGQWKAQLEHLRPNRRAVAFDFRGHGRSDPATNGDYSIAGMASDISAVVNSLGLERFVLVGHSMGGGATVIYAGAHPERVAGLLLVDPIGDAKQISPAGVKSFLGGFESDYDHASQKYWTEIAGPDSAVRRRLLADLRATPRETVVPVLRSVMQFDPDSALAQYTGPILSVVTPHNDAPLSLHRLGKGFPHRVVTGTGHWIQLDKPDEFNRLLDEFLKTVSGER
;
A
#
# COMPACT_ATOMS: atom_id res chain seq x y z
N MET A 1 13.03 -2.23 18.64
CA MET A 1 14.28 -2.49 17.90
C MET A 1 14.54 -1.33 16.95
N SER A 2 15.82 -1.02 16.65
CA SER A 2 16.12 -0.04 15.60
C SER A 2 15.72 -0.63 14.24
N PRO A 3 15.19 0.20 13.32
CA PRO A 3 14.79 -0.28 11.99
C PRO A 3 15.99 -0.83 11.22
N ALA A 4 15.74 -1.87 10.44
CA ALA A 4 16.75 -2.46 9.56
C ALA A 4 16.97 -1.58 8.31
N ARG A 5 18.16 -1.67 7.72
CA ARG A 5 18.51 -1.03 6.44
C ARG A 5 18.70 -2.11 5.40
N VAL A 6 17.96 -2.01 4.31
CA VAL A 6 17.99 -2.96 3.19
C VAL A 6 18.48 -2.24 1.95
N SER A 7 19.44 -2.81 1.24
CA SER A 7 19.86 -2.29 -0.08
C SER A 7 18.75 -2.55 -1.09
N GLY A 8 18.06 -1.50 -1.51
CA GLY A 8 17.06 -1.54 -2.57
C GLY A 8 17.65 -1.25 -3.96
N PRO A 9 16.87 -1.42 -5.03
CA PRO A 9 17.33 -1.21 -6.41
C PRO A 9 17.59 0.27 -6.75
N ALA A 10 17.11 1.21 -5.93
CA ALA A 10 17.24 2.64 -6.17
C ALA A 10 17.76 3.44 -4.95
N GLY A 11 18.23 2.77 -3.93
CA GLY A 11 18.71 3.37 -2.67
C GLY A 11 18.44 2.47 -1.49
N VAL A 12 18.79 2.91 -0.29
CA VAL A 12 18.55 2.16 0.95
C VAL A 12 17.10 2.30 1.39
N LEU A 13 16.47 1.17 1.68
CA LEU A 13 15.12 1.10 2.24
C LEU A 13 15.17 0.89 3.75
N ILE A 14 14.30 1.56 4.48
CA ILE A 14 14.17 1.42 5.93
C ILE A 14 13.01 0.49 6.25
N VAL A 15 13.30 -0.53 7.06
CA VAL A 15 12.38 -1.64 7.34
C VAL A 15 12.15 -1.77 8.83
N ASP A 16 10.90 -1.82 9.25
CA ASP A 16 10.44 -2.14 10.60
C ASP A 16 9.98 -3.61 10.62
N ASP A 17 10.88 -4.50 11.02
CA ASP A 17 10.64 -5.95 11.12
C ASP A 17 10.52 -6.36 12.59
N GLY A 18 9.52 -7.16 12.91
CA GLY A 18 9.32 -7.62 14.28
C GLY A 18 8.28 -8.73 14.42
N GLY A 19 8.20 -9.25 15.64
CA GLY A 19 7.42 -10.45 15.96
C GLY A 19 8.26 -11.72 15.89
N PRO A 20 7.67 -12.90 16.25
CA PRO A 20 8.37 -14.18 16.22
C PRO A 20 8.72 -14.57 14.78
N LEU A 21 9.93 -15.12 14.57
CA LEU A 21 10.38 -15.64 13.27
C LEU A 21 9.49 -16.77 12.77
N GLU A 22 9.06 -17.63 13.70
CA GLU A 22 8.05 -18.66 13.46
C GLU A 22 6.74 -18.22 14.10
N ALA A 23 5.68 -18.13 13.31
CA ALA A 23 4.37 -17.76 13.82
C ALA A 23 3.84 -18.87 14.73
N ARG A 24 3.33 -18.49 15.90
CA ARG A 24 2.57 -19.42 16.75
C ARG A 24 1.32 -19.85 15.99
N GLY A 25 1.19 -21.17 15.75
CA GLY A 25 0.11 -21.72 14.93
C GLY A 25 0.40 -21.83 13.42
N GLY A 26 1.65 -21.64 12.97
CA GLY A 26 2.07 -21.93 11.58
C GLY A 26 1.69 -20.87 10.53
N GLY A 27 1.27 -19.68 10.95
CA GLY A 27 0.87 -18.62 10.01
C GLY A 27 2.05 -17.94 9.32
N VAL A 28 1.89 -17.58 8.05
CA VAL A 28 2.91 -16.87 7.28
C VAL A 28 3.09 -15.42 7.74
N PRO A 29 4.29 -14.82 7.56
CA PRO A 29 4.53 -13.39 7.84
C PRO A 29 3.59 -12.47 7.06
N VAL A 30 3.40 -11.25 7.58
CA VAL A 30 2.64 -10.19 6.90
C VAL A 30 3.57 -9.03 6.58
N VAL A 31 3.52 -8.56 5.32
CA VAL A 31 4.31 -7.42 4.83
C VAL A 31 3.36 -6.30 4.42
N PHE A 32 3.59 -5.11 4.96
CA PHE A 32 2.77 -3.92 4.76
C PHE A 32 3.45 -2.88 3.88
N ALA A 33 2.75 -2.42 2.85
CA ALA A 33 3.16 -1.41 1.90
C ALA A 33 2.26 -0.17 2.01
N HIS A 34 2.84 1.00 2.35
CA HIS A 34 2.11 2.24 2.61
C HIS A 34 1.67 2.98 1.33
N SER A 35 0.84 4.01 1.49
CA SER A 35 0.37 4.90 0.41
C SER A 35 1.40 5.94 0.00
N LEU A 36 1.11 6.69 -1.08
CA LEU A 36 1.87 7.89 -1.47
C LEU A 36 1.90 8.90 -0.32
N ALA A 37 3.07 9.52 -0.14
CA ALA A 37 3.40 10.42 0.97
C ALA A 37 3.15 9.82 2.36
N GLY A 38 3.19 8.48 2.44
CA GLY A 38 3.11 7.73 3.68
C GLY A 38 4.47 7.24 4.17
N ASN A 39 4.44 6.42 5.20
CA ASN A 39 5.60 5.72 5.75
C ASN A 39 5.16 4.48 6.55
N SER A 40 6.11 3.64 6.92
CA SER A 40 5.87 2.41 7.70
C SER A 40 5.11 2.63 9.01
N GLY A 41 5.25 3.81 9.62
CA GLY A 41 4.53 4.17 10.83
C GLY A 41 3.01 4.23 10.66
N GLN A 42 2.48 4.34 9.44
CA GLN A 42 1.04 4.28 9.18
C GLN A 42 0.43 2.90 9.48
N TRP A 43 1.27 1.87 9.65
CA TRP A 43 0.89 0.52 9.99
C TRP A 43 1.10 0.15 11.46
N LYS A 44 1.41 1.14 12.33
CA LYS A 44 1.75 0.90 13.73
C LYS A 44 0.72 0.05 14.47
N ALA A 45 -0.57 0.35 14.35
CA ALA A 45 -1.63 -0.39 15.02
C ALA A 45 -1.71 -1.87 14.56
N GLN A 46 -1.47 -2.12 13.26
CA GLN A 46 -1.46 -3.47 12.68
C GLN A 46 -0.22 -4.26 13.12
N LEU A 47 0.93 -3.60 13.17
CA LEU A 47 2.17 -4.20 13.66
C LEU A 47 2.05 -4.58 15.15
N GLU A 48 1.52 -3.69 15.99
CA GLU A 48 1.29 -3.95 17.40
C GLU A 48 0.29 -5.10 17.62
N HIS A 49 -0.75 -5.18 16.78
CA HIS A 49 -1.76 -6.24 16.81
C HIS A 49 -1.18 -7.63 16.47
N LEU A 50 -0.37 -7.71 15.42
CA LEU A 50 0.13 -9.00 14.91
C LEU A 50 1.37 -9.52 15.63
N ARG A 51 2.30 -8.65 16.03
CA ARG A 51 3.62 -9.02 16.55
C ARG A 51 3.66 -9.88 17.81
N PRO A 52 2.65 -9.91 18.69
CA PRO A 52 2.63 -10.89 19.77
C PRO A 52 2.64 -12.34 19.30
N ASN A 53 2.12 -12.64 18.11
CA ASN A 53 1.94 -14.01 17.63
C ASN A 53 2.44 -14.27 16.20
N ARG A 54 2.81 -13.23 15.45
CA ARG A 54 3.16 -13.34 14.02
C ARG A 54 4.23 -12.33 13.64
N ARG A 55 5.16 -12.73 12.76
CA ARG A 55 6.10 -11.78 12.15
C ARG A 55 5.33 -10.79 11.26
N ALA A 56 5.54 -9.51 11.50
CA ALA A 56 4.91 -8.43 10.76
C ALA A 56 5.95 -7.37 10.40
N VAL A 57 6.03 -7.03 9.12
CA VAL A 57 7.03 -6.16 8.51
C VAL A 57 6.32 -4.99 7.86
N ALA A 58 6.79 -3.77 8.09
CA ALA A 58 6.46 -2.60 7.30
C ALA A 58 7.76 -1.92 6.86
N PHE A 59 7.75 -1.23 5.74
CA PHE A 59 8.94 -0.55 5.23
C PHE A 59 8.56 0.77 4.57
N ASP A 60 9.53 1.66 4.45
CA ASP A 60 9.38 2.91 3.73
C ASP A 60 9.80 2.70 2.27
N PHE A 61 8.93 2.99 1.30
CA PHE A 61 9.28 2.98 -0.13
C PHE A 61 10.35 4.02 -0.46
N ARG A 62 11.05 3.86 -1.59
CA ARG A 62 11.97 4.86 -2.14
C ARG A 62 11.37 6.27 -2.10
N GLY A 63 12.14 7.26 -1.62
CA GLY A 63 11.71 8.64 -1.51
C GLY A 63 10.68 8.94 -0.43
N HIS A 64 10.30 7.96 0.39
CA HIS A 64 9.33 8.12 1.47
C HIS A 64 9.95 7.82 2.84
N GLY A 65 9.36 8.43 3.88
CA GLY A 65 9.74 8.20 5.27
C GLY A 65 11.24 8.45 5.51
N ARG A 66 11.99 7.38 5.84
CA ARG A 66 13.43 7.41 6.11
C ARG A 66 14.25 6.68 5.04
N SER A 67 13.61 6.18 3.99
CA SER A 67 14.27 5.56 2.86
C SER A 67 14.90 6.60 1.94
N ASP A 68 15.96 6.21 1.24
CA ASP A 68 16.65 7.09 0.30
C ASP A 68 15.72 7.49 -0.87
N PRO A 69 15.92 8.68 -1.46
CA PRO A 69 15.32 9.02 -2.75
C PRO A 69 15.79 8.05 -3.83
N ALA A 70 14.99 7.91 -4.90
CA ALA A 70 15.36 7.07 -6.03
C ALA A 70 16.59 7.66 -6.77
N THR A 71 17.75 7.04 -6.60
CA THR A 71 19.01 7.47 -7.23
C THR A 71 18.99 7.37 -8.75
N ASN A 72 18.11 6.54 -9.31
CA ASN A 72 17.86 6.38 -10.75
C ASN A 72 16.66 7.20 -11.27
N GLY A 73 16.01 7.99 -10.40
CA GLY A 73 14.82 8.79 -10.74
C GLY A 73 13.54 7.97 -11.00
N ASP A 74 13.57 6.65 -10.81
CA ASP A 74 12.41 5.78 -11.05
C ASP A 74 11.48 5.77 -9.82
N TYR A 75 10.34 6.44 -9.94
CA TYR A 75 9.24 6.45 -8.98
C TYR A 75 7.99 5.73 -9.52
N SER A 76 8.15 4.81 -10.46
CA SER A 76 7.06 4.02 -11.02
C SER A 76 6.49 3.01 -10.01
N ILE A 77 5.22 2.62 -10.21
CA ILE A 77 4.59 1.54 -9.43
C ILE A 77 5.38 0.23 -9.58
N ALA A 78 5.93 -0.05 -10.77
CA ALA A 78 6.80 -1.20 -11.01
C ALA A 78 8.12 -1.08 -10.24
N GLY A 79 8.72 0.11 -10.19
CA GLY A 79 9.90 0.39 -9.36
C GLY A 79 9.63 0.13 -7.88
N MET A 80 8.46 0.51 -7.37
CA MET A 80 8.04 0.22 -5.99
C MET A 80 7.77 -1.27 -5.75
N ALA A 81 7.26 -2.01 -6.74
CA ALA A 81 7.18 -3.46 -6.65
C ALA A 81 8.58 -4.11 -6.53
N SER A 82 9.60 -3.51 -7.14
CA SER A 82 11.00 -3.95 -6.97
C SER A 82 11.55 -3.65 -5.58
N ASP A 83 11.06 -2.60 -4.88
CA ASP A 83 11.39 -2.36 -3.46
C ASP A 83 10.83 -3.47 -2.57
N ILE A 84 9.58 -3.94 -2.84
CA ILE A 84 9.01 -5.10 -2.15
C ILE A 84 9.93 -6.31 -2.34
N SER A 85 10.37 -6.59 -3.57
CA SER A 85 11.30 -7.69 -3.86
C SER A 85 12.59 -7.60 -3.03
N ALA A 86 13.20 -6.42 -2.96
CA ALA A 86 14.42 -6.20 -2.19
C ALA A 86 14.22 -6.47 -0.69
N VAL A 87 13.13 -5.97 -0.11
CA VAL A 87 12.80 -6.16 1.31
C VAL A 87 12.57 -7.63 1.63
N VAL A 88 11.69 -8.32 0.90
CA VAL A 88 11.34 -9.72 1.22
C VAL A 88 12.51 -10.68 0.98
N ASN A 89 13.36 -10.41 -0.01
CA ASN A 89 14.58 -11.19 -0.27
C ASN A 89 15.61 -10.99 0.84
N SER A 90 15.85 -9.73 1.25
CA SER A 90 16.79 -9.42 2.33
C SER A 90 16.39 -10.03 3.68
N LEU A 91 15.09 -10.18 3.92
CA LEU A 91 14.54 -10.76 5.14
C LEU A 91 14.36 -12.29 5.07
N GLY A 92 14.69 -12.92 3.94
CA GLY A 92 14.51 -14.36 3.72
C GLY A 92 13.03 -14.80 3.75
N LEU A 93 12.10 -13.94 3.35
CA LEU A 93 10.68 -14.26 3.33
C LEU A 93 10.33 -15.01 2.03
N GLU A 94 10.17 -16.33 2.11
CA GLU A 94 9.84 -17.15 0.94
C GLU A 94 8.36 -17.04 0.57
N ARG A 95 7.47 -17.04 1.59
CA ARG A 95 6.02 -16.93 1.41
C ARG A 95 5.41 -16.05 2.51
N PHE A 96 4.52 -15.11 2.13
CA PHE A 96 3.95 -14.11 3.05
C PHE A 96 2.60 -13.58 2.54
N VAL A 97 1.82 -12.99 3.44
CA VAL A 97 0.67 -12.17 3.08
C VAL A 97 1.16 -10.76 2.77
N LEU A 98 0.67 -10.19 1.69
CA LEU A 98 1.00 -8.83 1.26
C LEU A 98 -0.21 -7.91 1.47
N VAL A 99 0.00 -6.82 2.21
CA VAL A 99 -1.03 -5.81 2.49
C VAL A 99 -0.58 -4.49 1.90
N GLY A 100 -1.35 -3.94 0.97
CA GLY A 100 -0.99 -2.70 0.28
C GLY A 100 -2.08 -1.65 0.33
N HIS A 101 -1.70 -0.41 0.69
CA HIS A 101 -2.62 0.72 0.73
C HIS A 101 -2.39 1.66 -0.46
N SER A 102 -3.47 2.00 -1.19
CA SER A 102 -3.44 3.01 -2.26
C SER A 102 -2.36 2.70 -3.31
N MET A 103 -1.38 3.59 -3.50
CA MET A 103 -0.18 3.39 -4.31
C MET A 103 0.54 2.07 -3.96
N GLY A 104 0.75 1.80 -2.67
CA GLY A 104 1.31 0.53 -2.21
C GLY A 104 0.44 -0.66 -2.59
N GLY A 105 -0.88 -0.50 -2.67
CA GLY A 105 -1.80 -1.50 -3.22
C GLY A 105 -1.49 -1.82 -4.68
N GLY A 106 -1.24 -0.79 -5.51
CA GLY A 106 -0.79 -0.99 -6.90
C GLY A 106 0.54 -1.73 -6.99
N ALA A 107 1.52 -1.34 -6.17
CA ALA A 107 2.83 -2.02 -6.12
C ALA A 107 2.70 -3.49 -5.69
N THR A 108 1.83 -3.79 -4.72
CA THR A 108 1.58 -5.16 -4.26
C THR A 108 0.88 -6.01 -5.32
N VAL A 109 -0.02 -5.44 -6.12
CA VAL A 109 -0.63 -6.12 -7.27
C VAL A 109 0.42 -6.50 -8.31
N ILE A 110 1.30 -5.56 -8.71
CA ILE A 110 2.38 -5.84 -9.66
C ILE A 110 3.32 -6.93 -9.12
N TYR A 111 3.70 -6.83 -7.84
CA TYR A 111 4.54 -7.86 -7.21
C TYR A 111 3.87 -9.24 -7.20
N ALA A 112 2.59 -9.30 -6.79
CA ALA A 112 1.85 -10.56 -6.70
C ALA A 112 1.66 -11.23 -8.08
N GLY A 113 1.45 -10.44 -9.14
CA GLY A 113 1.40 -10.97 -10.51
C GLY A 113 2.73 -11.51 -11.00
N ALA A 114 3.86 -10.90 -10.61
CA ALA A 114 5.20 -11.36 -10.98
C ALA A 114 5.70 -12.56 -10.15
N HIS A 115 5.21 -12.72 -8.92
CA HIS A 115 5.64 -13.73 -7.95
C HIS A 115 4.46 -14.40 -7.24
N PRO A 116 3.49 -14.98 -7.99
CA PRO A 116 2.25 -15.49 -7.39
C PRO A 116 2.48 -16.62 -6.38
N GLU A 117 3.55 -17.39 -6.52
CA GLU A 117 3.92 -18.49 -5.62
C GLU A 117 4.38 -17.99 -4.24
N ARG A 118 4.89 -16.77 -4.15
CA ARG A 118 5.38 -16.17 -2.90
C ARG A 118 4.28 -15.46 -2.10
N VAL A 119 3.20 -15.04 -2.76
CA VAL A 119 2.12 -14.29 -2.11
C VAL A 119 1.03 -15.26 -1.66
N ALA A 120 1.01 -15.55 -0.36
CA ALA A 120 0.03 -16.44 0.26
C ALA A 120 -1.39 -15.85 0.26
N GLY A 121 -1.50 -14.52 0.28
CA GLY A 121 -2.74 -13.76 0.18
C GLY A 121 -2.44 -12.28 -0.06
N LEU A 122 -3.31 -11.59 -0.77
CA LEU A 122 -3.21 -10.18 -1.12
C LEU A 122 -4.39 -9.39 -0.53
N LEU A 123 -4.12 -8.50 0.43
CA LEU A 123 -5.11 -7.62 1.01
C LEU A 123 -4.85 -6.18 0.57
N LEU A 124 -5.82 -5.62 -0.13
CA LEU A 124 -5.75 -4.28 -0.71
C LEU A 124 -6.58 -3.31 0.12
N VAL A 125 -5.97 -2.22 0.58
CA VAL A 125 -6.63 -1.19 1.38
C VAL A 125 -6.79 0.04 0.52
N ASP A 126 -8.02 0.35 0.16
CA ASP A 126 -8.40 1.49 -0.67
C ASP A 126 -7.41 1.72 -1.85
N PRO A 127 -7.13 0.66 -2.66
CA PRO A 127 -6.05 0.67 -3.65
C PRO A 127 -6.31 1.69 -4.76
N ILE A 128 -5.25 2.09 -5.47
CA ILE A 128 -5.41 2.79 -6.74
C ILE A 128 -6.18 1.90 -7.74
N GLY A 129 -7.04 2.54 -8.54
CA GLY A 129 -7.81 1.85 -9.56
C GLY A 129 -7.10 1.74 -10.91
N ASP A 130 -7.78 1.17 -11.90
CA ASP A 130 -7.30 1.09 -13.28
C ASP A 130 -7.32 2.47 -13.94
N ALA A 131 -6.14 3.03 -14.16
CA ALA A 131 -5.98 4.35 -14.75
C ALA A 131 -6.44 4.44 -16.21
N LYS A 132 -6.54 3.32 -16.93
CA LYS A 132 -7.06 3.30 -18.32
C LYS A 132 -8.53 3.74 -18.40
N GLN A 133 -9.27 3.68 -17.29
CA GLN A 133 -10.66 4.13 -17.22
C GLN A 133 -10.80 5.63 -16.94
N ILE A 134 -9.69 6.34 -16.71
CA ILE A 134 -9.67 7.79 -16.53
C ILE A 134 -9.42 8.44 -17.89
N SER A 135 -10.28 9.40 -18.27
CA SER A 135 -10.10 10.09 -19.53
C SER A 135 -8.78 10.87 -19.58
N PRO A 136 -8.13 11.03 -20.75
CA PRO A 136 -6.91 11.84 -20.87
C PRO A 136 -7.07 13.27 -20.35
N ALA A 137 -8.25 13.86 -20.53
CA ALA A 137 -8.59 15.17 -19.98
C ALA A 137 -8.63 15.17 -18.45
N GLY A 138 -9.18 14.12 -17.85
CA GLY A 138 -9.20 13.91 -16.39
C GLY A 138 -7.79 13.78 -15.82
N VAL A 139 -6.95 12.95 -16.44
CA VAL A 139 -5.54 12.79 -16.06
C VAL A 139 -4.80 14.13 -16.14
N LYS A 140 -4.95 14.86 -17.27
CA LYS A 140 -4.32 16.17 -17.45
C LYS A 140 -4.79 17.20 -16.42
N SER A 141 -6.09 17.23 -16.12
CA SER A 141 -6.65 18.15 -15.13
C SER A 141 -6.12 17.84 -13.74
N PHE A 142 -6.10 16.58 -13.35
CA PHE A 142 -5.60 16.14 -12.04
C PHE A 142 -4.11 16.50 -11.87
N LEU A 143 -3.25 16.04 -12.79
CA LEU A 143 -1.82 16.28 -12.70
C LEU A 143 -1.46 17.77 -12.85
N GLY A 144 -2.18 18.51 -13.68
CA GLY A 144 -1.94 19.93 -13.93
C GLY A 144 -2.03 20.80 -12.66
N GLY A 145 -2.90 20.45 -11.73
CA GLY A 145 -2.98 21.12 -10.43
C GLY A 145 -1.67 20.97 -9.63
N PHE A 146 -1.15 19.73 -9.54
CA PHE A 146 0.10 19.44 -8.82
C PHE A 146 1.35 20.00 -9.53
N GLU A 147 1.30 20.20 -10.84
CA GLU A 147 2.40 20.77 -11.62
C GLU A 147 2.45 22.29 -11.49
N SER A 148 1.29 22.96 -11.52
CA SER A 148 1.17 24.42 -11.52
C SER A 148 1.25 25.04 -10.12
N ASP A 149 0.59 24.43 -9.13
CA ASP A 149 0.55 24.90 -7.73
C ASP A 149 0.54 23.70 -6.79
N TYR A 150 1.73 23.12 -6.58
CA TYR A 150 1.90 21.90 -5.81
C TYR A 150 1.37 22.02 -4.38
N ASP A 151 1.70 23.12 -3.68
CA ASP A 151 1.38 23.27 -2.27
C ASP A 151 -0.14 23.33 -2.06
N HIS A 152 -0.83 24.13 -2.86
CA HIS A 152 -2.27 24.23 -2.80
C HIS A 152 -2.96 22.92 -3.21
N ALA A 153 -2.59 22.37 -4.36
CA ALA A 153 -3.21 21.16 -4.92
C ALA A 153 -3.01 19.94 -4.00
N SER A 154 -1.79 19.74 -3.47
CA SER A 154 -1.50 18.63 -2.59
C SER A 154 -2.22 18.76 -1.24
N GLN A 155 -2.17 19.92 -0.60
CA GLN A 155 -2.87 20.14 0.65
C GLN A 155 -4.39 19.97 0.50
N LYS A 156 -4.97 20.51 -0.57
CA LYS A 156 -6.39 20.36 -0.88
C LYS A 156 -6.76 18.89 -1.03
N TYR A 157 -6.06 18.17 -1.93
CA TYR A 157 -6.35 16.77 -2.23
C TYR A 157 -6.24 15.87 -0.98
N TRP A 158 -5.14 15.98 -0.21
CA TRP A 158 -4.99 15.21 1.04
C TRP A 158 -6.06 15.53 2.07
N THR A 159 -6.50 16.80 2.15
CA THR A 159 -7.59 17.20 3.05
C THR A 159 -8.93 16.61 2.63
N GLU A 160 -9.20 16.53 1.32
CA GLU A 160 -10.45 16.00 0.76
C GLU A 160 -10.57 14.48 0.95
N ILE A 161 -9.46 13.74 0.79
CA ILE A 161 -9.47 12.28 0.95
C ILE A 161 -9.21 11.81 2.38
N ALA A 162 -8.73 12.69 3.28
CA ALA A 162 -8.60 12.37 4.69
C ALA A 162 -9.97 12.17 5.34
N GLY A 163 -10.04 11.26 6.29
CA GLY A 163 -11.25 10.96 7.04
C GLY A 163 -11.68 12.06 8.02
N PRO A 164 -12.72 11.78 8.81
CA PRO A 164 -13.27 12.73 9.76
C PRO A 164 -12.35 13.00 10.96
N ASP A 165 -11.42 12.07 11.29
CA ASP A 165 -10.52 12.23 12.42
C ASP A 165 -9.48 13.32 12.17
N SER A 166 -9.56 14.39 13.00
CA SER A 166 -8.66 15.54 12.88
C SER A 166 -7.21 15.22 13.25
N ALA A 167 -6.95 14.22 14.11
CA ALA A 167 -5.60 13.81 14.47
C ALA A 167 -4.97 13.03 13.33
N VAL A 168 -5.71 12.11 12.71
CA VAL A 168 -5.30 11.42 11.49
C VAL A 168 -5.00 12.44 10.39
N ARG A 169 -5.92 13.37 10.12
CA ARG A 169 -5.71 14.41 9.10
C ARG A 169 -4.44 15.24 9.33
N ARG A 170 -4.18 15.69 10.57
CA ARG A 170 -2.95 16.43 10.90
C ARG A 170 -1.70 15.61 10.62
N ARG A 171 -1.72 14.32 10.98
CA ARG A 171 -0.63 13.38 10.69
C ARG A 171 -0.39 13.26 9.19
N LEU A 172 -1.45 13.01 8.40
CA LEU A 172 -1.34 12.85 6.95
C LEU A 172 -0.76 14.08 6.25
N LEU A 173 -1.17 15.28 6.68
CA LEU A 173 -0.60 16.54 6.17
C LEU A 173 0.84 16.75 6.62
N ALA A 174 1.25 16.23 7.77
CA ALA A 174 2.65 16.26 8.21
C ALA A 174 3.50 15.28 7.39
N ASP A 175 3.02 14.05 7.15
CA ASP A 175 3.66 13.05 6.31
C ASP A 175 3.83 13.58 4.87
N LEU A 176 2.80 14.24 4.31
CA LEU A 176 2.86 14.90 2.99
C LEU A 176 3.97 15.95 2.93
N ARG A 177 4.05 16.86 3.91
CA ARG A 177 5.08 17.91 3.94
C ARG A 177 6.49 17.35 4.10
N ALA A 178 6.62 16.19 4.72
CA ALA A 178 7.90 15.49 4.88
C ALA A 178 8.34 14.75 3.62
N THR A 179 7.44 14.54 2.65
CA THR A 179 7.74 13.84 1.39
C THR A 179 8.05 14.86 0.30
N PRO A 180 9.24 14.82 -0.34
CA PRO A 180 9.62 15.78 -1.37
C PRO A 180 8.66 15.79 -2.57
N ARG A 181 8.43 16.98 -3.15
CA ARG A 181 7.65 17.14 -4.39
C ARG A 181 8.19 16.27 -5.52
N GLU A 182 9.52 16.15 -5.58
CA GLU A 182 10.28 15.35 -6.56
C GLU A 182 9.99 13.85 -6.43
N THR A 183 9.41 13.42 -5.33
CA THR A 183 8.85 12.07 -5.14
C THR A 183 7.38 12.06 -5.48
N VAL A 184 6.57 12.97 -4.93
CA VAL A 184 5.11 12.95 -5.03
C VAL A 184 4.64 13.08 -6.48
N VAL A 185 5.15 14.04 -7.24
CA VAL A 185 4.67 14.30 -8.61
C VAL A 185 4.99 13.15 -9.58
N PRO A 186 6.20 12.60 -9.63
CA PRO A 186 6.47 11.40 -10.45
C PRO A 186 5.63 10.19 -10.07
N VAL A 187 5.39 9.97 -8.77
CA VAL A 187 4.50 8.88 -8.33
C VAL A 187 3.08 9.10 -8.83
N LEU A 188 2.52 10.31 -8.69
CA LEU A 188 1.19 10.61 -9.22
C LEU A 188 1.07 10.37 -10.72
N ARG A 189 2.11 10.73 -11.48
CA ARG A 189 2.14 10.41 -12.93
C ARG A 189 2.11 8.90 -13.18
N SER A 190 2.84 8.11 -12.39
CA SER A 190 2.83 6.65 -12.50
C SER A 190 1.49 6.04 -12.08
N VAL A 191 0.84 6.59 -11.04
CA VAL A 191 -0.52 6.20 -10.63
C VAL A 191 -1.52 6.42 -11.76
N MET A 192 -1.41 7.55 -12.50
CA MET A 192 -2.26 7.87 -13.64
C MET A 192 -1.94 7.05 -14.91
N GLN A 193 -1.00 6.13 -14.85
CA GLN A 193 -0.62 5.19 -15.91
C GLN A 193 -0.75 3.73 -15.46
N PHE A 194 -1.26 3.50 -14.24
CA PHE A 194 -1.33 2.16 -13.67
C PHE A 194 -2.29 1.27 -14.46
N ASP A 195 -1.77 0.12 -14.91
CA ASP A 195 -2.49 -0.95 -15.59
C ASP A 195 -2.39 -2.24 -14.75
N PRO A 196 -3.46 -2.69 -14.10
CA PRO A 196 -3.45 -3.87 -13.25
C PRO A 196 -3.71 -5.19 -14.00
N ASP A 197 -4.17 -5.15 -15.27
CA ASP A 197 -4.79 -6.30 -15.92
C ASP A 197 -3.90 -7.53 -15.97
N SER A 198 -2.67 -7.37 -16.46
CA SER A 198 -1.73 -8.49 -16.57
C SER A 198 -1.39 -9.10 -15.21
N ALA A 199 -1.16 -8.25 -14.20
CA ALA A 199 -0.79 -8.69 -12.86
C ALA A 199 -1.96 -9.41 -12.16
N LEU A 200 -3.17 -8.87 -12.24
CA LEU A 200 -4.37 -9.51 -11.69
C LEU A 200 -4.71 -10.83 -12.40
N ALA A 201 -4.45 -10.93 -13.71
CA ALA A 201 -4.66 -12.18 -14.44
C ALA A 201 -3.70 -13.31 -14.02
N GLN A 202 -2.51 -12.96 -13.56
CA GLN A 202 -1.48 -13.94 -13.15
C GLN A 202 -1.61 -14.36 -11.68
N TYR A 203 -2.14 -13.51 -10.81
CA TYR A 203 -2.33 -13.84 -9.41
C TYR A 203 -3.67 -14.55 -9.17
N THR A 204 -3.62 -15.82 -8.76
CA THR A 204 -4.80 -16.67 -8.51
C THR A 204 -5.01 -17.02 -7.04
N GLY A 205 -4.18 -16.48 -6.14
CA GLY A 205 -4.30 -16.69 -4.71
C GLY A 205 -5.46 -15.92 -4.07
N PRO A 206 -5.68 -16.11 -2.76
CA PRO A 206 -6.67 -15.34 -2.02
C PRO A 206 -6.43 -13.83 -2.13
N ILE A 207 -7.48 -13.08 -2.48
CA ILE A 207 -7.44 -11.62 -2.58
C ILE A 207 -8.69 -11.02 -1.92
N LEU A 208 -8.49 -9.92 -1.17
CA LEU A 208 -9.56 -9.13 -0.57
C LEU A 208 -9.26 -7.64 -0.75
N SER A 209 -10.26 -6.85 -1.15
CA SER A 209 -10.18 -5.40 -1.11
C SER A 209 -11.02 -4.84 0.04
N VAL A 210 -10.45 -3.94 0.82
CA VAL A 210 -11.15 -3.15 1.84
C VAL A 210 -11.17 -1.71 1.35
N VAL A 211 -12.35 -1.19 1.04
CA VAL A 211 -12.50 0.08 0.33
C VAL A 211 -13.43 1.05 1.05
N THR A 212 -13.25 2.33 0.80
CA THR A 212 -14.23 3.37 1.14
C THR A 212 -15.38 3.35 0.14
N PRO A 213 -16.56 3.94 0.46
CA PRO A 213 -17.62 4.11 -0.52
C PRO A 213 -17.20 4.89 -1.77
N HIS A 214 -16.24 5.83 -1.62
CA HIS A 214 -15.70 6.60 -2.74
C HIS A 214 -14.93 5.72 -3.72
N ASN A 215 -14.16 4.76 -3.21
CA ASN A 215 -13.37 3.83 -4.00
C ASN A 215 -14.09 2.50 -4.31
N ASP A 216 -15.40 2.41 -4.06
CA ASP A 216 -16.27 1.36 -4.60
C ASP A 216 -16.88 1.82 -5.93
N ALA A 217 -16.04 2.04 -6.94
CA ALA A 217 -16.35 2.63 -8.23
C ALA A 217 -16.02 1.68 -9.40
N PRO A 218 -16.49 1.91 -10.62
CA PRO A 218 -16.20 1.04 -11.77
C PRO A 218 -14.73 0.77 -12.03
N LEU A 219 -13.84 1.76 -11.81
CA LEU A 219 -12.39 1.63 -11.99
C LEU A 219 -11.67 0.85 -10.86
N SER A 220 -12.41 0.47 -9.81
CA SER A 220 -11.82 -0.21 -8.64
C SER A 220 -11.40 -1.63 -8.99
N LEU A 221 -10.24 -2.06 -8.50
CA LEU A 221 -9.62 -3.34 -8.85
C LEU A 221 -10.54 -4.55 -8.63
N HIS A 222 -11.32 -4.54 -7.54
CA HIS A 222 -12.24 -5.63 -7.20
C HIS A 222 -13.45 -5.75 -8.15
N ARG A 223 -13.65 -4.77 -9.05
CA ARG A 223 -14.70 -4.78 -10.07
C ARG A 223 -14.18 -5.14 -11.47
N LEU A 224 -12.85 -5.27 -11.63
CA LEU A 224 -12.23 -5.60 -12.91
C LEU A 224 -12.34 -7.09 -13.23
N GLY A 225 -12.42 -7.43 -14.50
CA GLY A 225 -12.45 -8.79 -14.99
C GLY A 225 -13.58 -9.62 -14.34
N LYS A 226 -13.20 -10.72 -13.65
CA LYS A 226 -14.16 -11.57 -12.91
C LYS A 226 -14.55 -11.00 -11.56
N GLY A 227 -13.90 -9.91 -11.14
CA GLY A 227 -14.02 -9.38 -9.80
C GLY A 227 -13.43 -10.28 -8.71
N PHE A 228 -13.34 -9.74 -7.50
CA PHE A 228 -12.93 -10.50 -6.30
C PHE A 228 -13.59 -9.92 -5.04
N PRO A 229 -13.57 -10.65 -3.91
CA PRO A 229 -14.21 -10.21 -2.67
C PRO A 229 -13.75 -8.82 -2.21
N HIS A 230 -14.70 -8.04 -1.72
CA HIS A 230 -14.41 -6.74 -1.12
C HIS A 230 -15.27 -6.48 0.12
N ARG A 231 -14.85 -5.50 0.93
CA ARG A 231 -15.58 -4.95 2.08
C ARG A 231 -15.57 -3.44 1.98
N VAL A 232 -16.75 -2.83 2.11
CA VAL A 232 -16.89 -1.38 2.15
C VAL A 232 -16.92 -0.94 3.61
N VAL A 233 -15.98 -0.05 3.99
CA VAL A 233 -15.92 0.54 5.34
C VAL A 233 -16.36 2.00 5.25
N THR A 234 -17.43 2.33 5.96
CA THR A 234 -18.02 3.68 6.00
C THR A 234 -17.49 4.50 7.16
N GLY A 235 -17.64 5.82 7.11
CA GLY A 235 -17.23 6.73 8.20
C GLY A 235 -15.71 6.86 8.36
N THR A 236 -14.96 6.57 7.31
CA THR A 236 -13.51 6.75 7.22
C THR A 236 -13.17 7.60 5.99
N GLY A 237 -11.95 8.13 5.95
CA GLY A 237 -11.33 8.57 4.71
C GLY A 237 -10.53 7.45 4.06
N HIS A 238 -9.66 7.85 3.13
CA HIS A 238 -8.80 6.97 2.36
C HIS A 238 -7.87 6.07 3.22
N TRP A 239 -7.53 6.49 4.44
CA TRP A 239 -6.68 5.74 5.38
C TRP A 239 -7.51 4.96 6.39
N ILE A 240 -8.26 3.94 5.93
CA ILE A 240 -9.15 3.10 6.74
C ILE A 240 -8.45 2.54 7.97
N GLN A 241 -7.20 2.07 7.83
CA GLN A 241 -6.39 1.49 8.89
C GLN A 241 -5.96 2.49 9.97
N LEU A 242 -6.01 3.79 9.68
CA LEU A 242 -5.74 4.86 10.65
C LEU A 242 -7.01 5.36 11.31
N ASP A 243 -8.09 5.53 10.55
CA ASP A 243 -9.37 6.04 11.07
C ASP A 243 -10.09 5.00 11.94
N LYS A 244 -9.99 3.71 11.57
CA LYS A 244 -10.67 2.60 12.25
C LYS A 244 -9.73 1.39 12.44
N PRO A 245 -8.65 1.53 13.22
CA PRO A 245 -7.63 0.50 13.36
C PRO A 245 -8.18 -0.84 13.86
N ASP A 246 -9.10 -0.84 14.83
CA ASP A 246 -9.67 -2.06 15.40
C ASP A 246 -10.60 -2.79 14.41
N GLU A 247 -11.39 -2.03 13.63
CA GLU A 247 -12.24 -2.61 12.59
C GLU A 247 -11.37 -3.19 11.48
N PHE A 248 -10.33 -2.49 11.07
CA PHE A 248 -9.39 -2.98 10.08
C PHE A 248 -8.62 -4.22 10.57
N ASN A 249 -8.18 -4.26 11.83
CA ASN A 249 -7.52 -5.43 12.43
C ASN A 249 -8.43 -6.66 12.42
N ARG A 250 -9.74 -6.52 12.67
CA ARG A 250 -10.68 -7.66 12.56
C ARG A 250 -10.78 -8.18 11.12
N LEU A 251 -10.87 -7.30 10.13
CA LEU A 251 -10.89 -7.68 8.71
C LEU A 251 -9.58 -8.35 8.27
N LEU A 252 -8.45 -7.86 8.79
CA LEU A 252 -7.13 -8.48 8.58
C LEU A 252 -7.09 -9.90 9.16
N ASP A 253 -7.56 -10.10 10.39
CA ASP A 253 -7.61 -11.42 11.04
C ASP A 253 -8.51 -12.40 10.27
N GLU A 254 -9.69 -11.96 9.83
CA GLU A 254 -10.59 -12.76 8.99
C GLU A 254 -9.92 -13.19 7.68
N PHE A 255 -9.22 -12.27 7.04
CA PHE A 255 -8.48 -12.57 5.83
C PHE A 255 -7.32 -13.55 6.07
N LEU A 256 -6.56 -13.36 7.16
CA LEU A 256 -5.47 -14.26 7.54
C LEU A 256 -5.95 -15.69 7.81
N LYS A 257 -7.14 -15.88 8.44
CA LYS A 257 -7.76 -17.21 8.60
C LYS A 257 -8.10 -17.84 7.24
N THR A 258 -8.62 -17.07 6.32
CA THR A 258 -8.89 -17.56 4.95
C THR A 258 -7.63 -18.06 4.26
N VAL A 259 -6.50 -17.35 4.44
CA VAL A 259 -5.19 -17.72 3.88
C VAL A 259 -4.62 -18.99 4.54
N SER A 260 -4.83 -19.17 5.85
CA SER A 260 -4.35 -20.34 6.60
C SER A 260 -5.21 -21.59 6.37
N GLY A 261 -6.39 -21.45 5.77
CA GLY A 261 -7.36 -22.55 5.63
C GLY A 261 -8.08 -22.89 6.94
N GLU A 262 -7.98 -22.04 7.94
CA GLU A 262 -8.70 -22.16 9.20
C GLU A 262 -10.17 -21.74 8.97
N ARG A 263 -11.12 -22.65 9.28
CA ARG A 263 -12.57 -22.40 9.19
C ARG A 263 -13.13 -21.98 10.53
#